data_fb6122f6142d304e7449b837dbd27739
#
_entry.id   fb6122f6142d304e7449b837dbd27739
#
_cell.length_a   1.000
_cell.length_b   1.000
_cell.length_c   1.000
_cell.angle_alpha   90.00
_cell.angle_beta   90.00
_cell.angle_gamma   90.00
#
_symmetry.space_group_name_H-M   'P 1'
#
loop_
_entity.id
_entity.type
_entity.pdbx_description
1 polymer ?
#
loop_
_entity_poly.entity_id
_entity_poly.type
_entity_poly.pdbx_seq_one_letter_code
_entity_poly.pdbx_strand_id
1 'polypeptide(L)'
;FQVVFALQNAPMPALKLPNLTLSSFPIDKGTAAYDLNMAMWQTDETLHGRIEFNTDLFAPDTITRLSHHFQQLLSEIVAMPDTAVGEILLLTPAEAAQLRAWNDTQTDYPHNRTIHQLFEAQVVQTPEKTAVTFADKSLTYAQLNQRANQLAHHLQQLGVGPETLVGLCLERSPEMLVGLLGILKAGGAYLPLDPAFPPDRLAYMVEDAQLAFLVTQDSLLADWQWVSPTCRLISLDGDQT
;
A
#
# COMPACT_ATOMS: atom_id res chain seq x y z
N PHE A 1 -20.98 -22.40 -14.30
CA PHE A 1 -21.18 -21.47 -13.17
C PHE A 1 -20.22 -21.84 -12.06
N GLN A 2 -19.57 -20.85 -11.47
CA GLN A 2 -18.64 -21.05 -10.35
C GLN A 2 -19.32 -20.78 -9.01
N VAL A 3 -20.24 -19.81 -8.98
CA VAL A 3 -20.98 -19.41 -7.79
C VAL A 3 -22.48 -19.57 -8.03
N VAL A 4 -23.16 -20.17 -7.07
CA VAL A 4 -24.60 -20.40 -7.11
C VAL A 4 -25.24 -19.88 -5.83
N PHE A 5 -26.34 -19.15 -5.97
CA PHE A 5 -27.23 -18.78 -4.88
C PHE A 5 -28.65 -19.27 -5.19
N ALA A 6 -29.27 -19.99 -4.27
CA ALA A 6 -30.62 -20.50 -4.45
C ALA A 6 -31.47 -20.31 -3.19
N LEU A 7 -32.62 -19.68 -3.34
CA LEU A 7 -33.64 -19.65 -2.32
C LEU A 7 -34.71 -20.72 -2.66
N GLN A 8 -34.74 -21.79 -1.90
CA GLN A 8 -35.68 -22.91 -2.06
C GLN A 8 -36.94 -22.62 -1.26
N ASN A 9 -37.86 -21.89 -1.85
CA ASN A 9 -39.13 -21.51 -1.24
C ASN A 9 -40.33 -22.30 -1.78
N ALA A 10 -40.09 -23.36 -2.58
CA ALA A 10 -41.12 -24.23 -3.03
C ALA A 10 -41.67 -25.04 -1.85
N PRO A 11 -42.99 -24.98 -1.55
CA PRO A 11 -43.55 -25.75 -0.48
C PRO A 11 -43.43 -27.24 -0.78
N MET A 12 -42.64 -27.95 0.03
CA MET A 12 -42.64 -29.42 0.00
C MET A 12 -43.71 -29.92 0.97
N PRO A 13 -44.77 -30.50 0.49
CA PRO A 13 -45.78 -31.09 1.38
C PRO A 13 -45.14 -32.21 2.18
N ALA A 14 -45.39 -32.21 3.51
CA ALA A 14 -44.91 -33.28 4.36
C ALA A 14 -45.45 -34.61 3.86
N LEU A 15 -44.59 -35.50 3.40
CA LEU A 15 -44.95 -36.85 2.99
C LEU A 15 -45.34 -37.65 4.24
N LYS A 16 -46.64 -37.83 4.44
CA LYS A 16 -47.18 -38.63 5.54
C LYS A 16 -47.43 -40.07 5.05
N LEU A 17 -46.63 -41.00 5.52
CA LEU A 17 -46.82 -42.42 5.25
C LEU A 17 -47.37 -43.09 6.51
N PRO A 18 -48.31 -44.01 6.38
CA PRO A 18 -48.86 -44.73 7.53
C PRO A 18 -47.79 -45.51 8.27
N ASN A 19 -47.64 -45.26 9.59
CA ASN A 19 -46.65 -45.90 10.46
C ASN A 19 -45.21 -45.68 10.16
N LEU A 20 -44.85 -44.62 9.36
CA LEU A 20 -43.50 -44.26 9.08
C LEU A 20 -43.26 -42.78 9.44
N THR A 21 -42.15 -42.50 10.13
CA THR A 21 -41.64 -41.15 10.36
C THR A 21 -40.46 -40.94 9.44
N LEU A 22 -40.53 -39.91 8.58
CA LEU A 22 -39.45 -39.50 7.71
C LEU A 22 -38.66 -38.42 8.41
N SER A 23 -37.35 -38.61 8.47
CA SER A 23 -36.40 -37.60 8.94
C SER A 23 -35.34 -37.34 7.87
N SER A 24 -34.97 -36.10 7.73
CA SER A 24 -33.85 -35.70 6.85
C SER A 24 -32.53 -36.11 7.51
N PHE A 25 -31.65 -36.79 6.76
CA PHE A 25 -30.32 -37.14 7.19
C PHE A 25 -29.29 -36.43 6.31
N PRO A 26 -28.49 -35.53 6.84
CA PRO A 26 -27.46 -34.83 6.06
C PRO A 26 -26.36 -35.82 5.69
N ILE A 27 -26.07 -35.95 4.39
CA ILE A 27 -24.95 -36.73 3.87
C ILE A 27 -23.91 -35.79 3.37
N ASP A 28 -22.71 -35.81 3.98
CA ASP A 28 -21.55 -35.14 3.46
C ASP A 28 -20.94 -36.04 2.35
N LYS A 29 -20.89 -35.50 1.12
CA LYS A 29 -20.33 -36.22 -0.04
C LYS A 29 -18.82 -36.02 -0.16
N GLY A 30 -18.21 -35.12 0.65
CA GLY A 30 -16.81 -34.78 0.58
C GLY A 30 -16.39 -34.06 -0.72
N THR A 31 -17.36 -33.62 -1.53
CA THR A 31 -17.12 -32.92 -2.80
C THR A 31 -18.07 -31.76 -2.99
N ALA A 32 -17.59 -30.63 -3.48
CA ALA A 32 -18.40 -29.49 -3.90
C ALA A 32 -18.60 -29.52 -5.42
N ALA A 33 -19.85 -29.33 -5.85
CA ALA A 33 -20.19 -29.27 -7.27
C ALA A 33 -19.83 -27.93 -7.93
N TYR A 34 -19.73 -26.88 -7.12
CA TYR A 34 -19.39 -25.51 -7.51
C TYR A 34 -18.27 -24.98 -6.61
N ASP A 35 -17.62 -23.91 -7.03
CA ASP A 35 -16.62 -23.25 -6.18
C ASP A 35 -17.26 -22.73 -4.89
N LEU A 36 -18.47 -22.16 -5.00
CA LEU A 36 -19.28 -21.70 -3.88
C LEU A 36 -20.76 -21.88 -4.19
N ASN A 37 -21.50 -22.53 -3.29
CA ASN A 37 -22.94 -22.70 -3.38
C ASN A 37 -23.60 -22.31 -2.07
N MET A 38 -24.47 -21.31 -2.10
CA MET A 38 -25.31 -20.90 -0.97
C MET A 38 -26.77 -21.28 -1.26
N ALA A 39 -27.29 -22.20 -0.49
CA ALA A 39 -28.68 -22.60 -0.56
C ALA A 39 -29.41 -22.14 0.70
N MET A 40 -30.59 -21.52 0.52
CA MET A 40 -31.45 -21.07 1.61
C MET A 40 -32.84 -21.68 1.49
N TRP A 41 -33.46 -21.91 2.62
CA TRP A 41 -34.84 -22.42 2.70
C TRP A 41 -35.52 -21.92 3.96
N GLN A 42 -36.82 -21.84 3.91
CA GLN A 42 -37.63 -21.45 5.06
C GLN A 42 -38.29 -22.69 5.68
N THR A 43 -38.23 -22.75 7.00
CA THR A 43 -38.97 -23.73 7.79
C THR A 43 -39.75 -22.99 8.89
N ASP A 44 -41.07 -23.03 8.85
CA ASP A 44 -41.92 -22.22 9.71
C ASP A 44 -41.59 -20.73 9.63
N GLU A 45 -41.18 -20.11 10.73
CA GLU A 45 -40.77 -18.69 10.80
C GLU A 45 -39.24 -18.48 10.72
N THR A 46 -38.49 -19.56 10.46
CA THR A 46 -37.04 -19.51 10.48
C THR A 46 -36.45 -19.67 9.07
N LEU A 47 -35.52 -18.80 8.73
CA LEU A 47 -34.72 -18.89 7.51
C LEU A 47 -33.43 -19.64 7.80
N HIS A 48 -33.18 -20.70 7.06
CA HIS A 48 -31.99 -21.53 7.16
C HIS A 48 -31.09 -21.31 5.94
N GLY A 49 -29.77 -21.39 6.13
CA GLY A 49 -28.79 -21.32 5.06
C GLY A 49 -27.74 -22.41 5.17
N ARG A 50 -27.28 -22.89 4.04
CA ARG A 50 -26.15 -23.81 3.91
C ARG A 50 -25.18 -23.27 2.87
N ILE A 51 -23.91 -23.25 3.22
CA ILE A 51 -22.83 -22.90 2.30
C ILE A 51 -22.00 -24.15 2.06
N GLU A 52 -21.86 -24.53 0.79
CA GLU A 52 -20.96 -25.58 0.30
C GLU A 52 -19.89 -24.91 -0.54
N PHE A 53 -18.61 -25.23 -0.30
CA PHE A 53 -17.49 -24.55 -0.92
C PHE A 53 -16.34 -25.50 -1.23
N ASN A 54 -15.55 -25.12 -2.23
CA ASN A 54 -14.33 -25.83 -2.60
C ASN A 54 -13.19 -25.43 -1.65
N THR A 55 -12.67 -26.39 -0.88
CA THR A 55 -11.60 -26.19 0.11
C THR A 55 -10.23 -25.91 -0.51
N ASP A 56 -10.04 -26.19 -1.81
CA ASP A 56 -8.84 -25.81 -2.52
C ASP A 56 -8.79 -24.32 -2.88
N LEU A 57 -9.96 -23.66 -2.89
CA LEU A 57 -10.12 -22.24 -3.22
C LEU A 57 -10.38 -21.35 -2.01
N PHE A 58 -11.10 -21.86 -1.01
CA PHE A 58 -11.55 -21.07 0.14
C PHE A 58 -11.13 -21.69 1.47
N ALA A 59 -10.48 -20.90 2.30
CA ALA A 59 -10.26 -21.28 3.70
C ALA A 59 -11.59 -21.24 4.49
N PRO A 60 -11.81 -22.13 5.46
CA PRO A 60 -13.02 -22.16 6.30
C PRO A 60 -13.35 -20.82 6.95
N ASP A 61 -12.34 -20.08 7.44
CA ASP A 61 -12.51 -18.76 8.06
C ASP A 61 -13.07 -17.72 7.08
N THR A 62 -12.72 -17.81 5.79
CA THR A 62 -13.27 -16.95 4.74
C THR A 62 -14.77 -17.19 4.57
N ILE A 63 -15.19 -18.45 4.60
CA ILE A 63 -16.61 -18.80 4.49
C ILE A 63 -17.37 -18.41 5.75
N THR A 64 -16.78 -18.55 6.91
CA THR A 64 -17.35 -18.07 8.17
C THR A 64 -17.61 -16.57 8.13
N ARG A 65 -16.65 -15.78 7.68
CA ARG A 65 -16.84 -14.33 7.50
C ARG A 65 -17.92 -14.01 6.47
N LEU A 66 -17.92 -14.71 5.33
CA LEU A 66 -18.95 -14.55 4.31
C LEU A 66 -20.36 -14.78 4.89
N SER A 67 -20.52 -15.82 5.73
CA SER A 67 -21.78 -16.10 6.42
C SER A 67 -22.18 -14.95 7.36
N HIS A 68 -21.26 -14.41 8.13
CA HIS A 68 -21.52 -13.27 9.02
C HIS A 68 -21.88 -12.00 8.23
N HIS A 69 -21.14 -11.70 7.15
CA HIS A 69 -21.45 -10.57 6.28
C HIS A 69 -22.83 -10.71 5.63
N PHE A 70 -23.20 -11.91 5.22
CA PHE A 70 -24.53 -12.17 4.67
C PHE A 70 -25.64 -11.96 5.71
N GLN A 71 -25.44 -12.42 6.94
CA GLN A 71 -26.38 -12.17 8.04
C GLN A 71 -26.48 -10.67 8.37
N GLN A 72 -25.35 -9.95 8.39
CA GLN A 72 -25.32 -8.51 8.58
C GLN A 72 -26.09 -7.80 7.46
N LEU A 73 -25.85 -8.17 6.21
CA LEU A 73 -26.56 -7.64 5.04
C LEU A 73 -28.07 -7.79 5.20
N LEU A 74 -28.55 -8.98 5.55
CA LEU A 74 -29.98 -9.23 5.75
C LEU A 74 -30.56 -8.37 6.89
N SER A 75 -29.82 -8.22 7.99
CA SER A 75 -30.22 -7.40 9.13
C SER A 75 -30.33 -5.92 8.75
N GLU A 76 -29.38 -5.40 7.99
CA GLU A 76 -29.37 -4.01 7.52
C GLU A 76 -30.52 -3.73 6.53
N ILE A 77 -30.78 -4.65 5.60
CA ILE A 77 -31.90 -4.55 4.65
C ILE A 77 -33.25 -4.49 5.39
N VAL A 78 -33.42 -5.31 6.41
CA VAL A 78 -34.67 -5.33 7.21
C VAL A 78 -34.82 -4.05 8.05
N ALA A 79 -33.70 -3.55 8.61
CA ALA A 79 -33.71 -2.36 9.44
C ALA A 79 -33.91 -1.06 8.62
N MET A 80 -33.32 -1.02 7.41
CA MET A 80 -33.31 0.18 6.54
C MET A 80 -33.58 -0.19 5.08
N PRO A 81 -34.81 -0.57 4.70
CA PRO A 81 -35.12 -1.13 3.38
C PRO A 81 -34.92 -0.14 2.21
N ASP A 82 -34.93 1.16 2.47
CA ASP A 82 -34.76 2.20 1.45
C ASP A 82 -33.31 2.62 1.25
N THR A 83 -32.34 1.99 1.96
CA THR A 83 -30.92 2.28 1.82
C THR A 83 -30.39 1.78 0.48
N ALA A 84 -29.62 2.62 -0.23
CA ALA A 84 -28.98 2.20 -1.47
C ALA A 84 -28.00 1.04 -1.22
N VAL A 85 -27.94 0.06 -2.13
CA VAL A 85 -27.13 -1.17 -1.97
C VAL A 85 -25.64 -0.84 -1.68
N GLY A 86 -25.12 0.24 -2.28
CA GLY A 86 -23.73 0.67 -2.06
C GLY A 86 -23.45 1.29 -0.70
N GLU A 87 -24.49 1.61 0.08
CA GLU A 87 -24.39 2.22 1.41
C GLU A 87 -24.60 1.22 2.55
N ILE A 88 -24.96 -0.02 2.22
CA ILE A 88 -25.20 -1.09 3.22
C ILE A 88 -23.86 -1.48 3.86
N LEU A 89 -23.81 -1.46 5.17
CA LEU A 89 -22.62 -1.84 5.94
C LEU A 89 -22.53 -3.36 6.06
N LEU A 90 -21.51 -3.94 5.42
CA LEU A 90 -21.25 -5.39 5.45
C LEU A 90 -20.37 -5.82 6.62
N LEU A 91 -19.52 -4.92 7.13
CA LEU A 91 -18.61 -5.23 8.22
C LEU A 91 -19.37 -5.44 9.54
N THR A 92 -19.05 -6.52 10.22
CA THR A 92 -19.50 -6.71 11.59
C THR A 92 -18.92 -5.63 12.52
N PRO A 93 -19.57 -5.33 13.66
CA PRO A 93 -19.02 -4.40 14.64
C PRO A 93 -17.59 -4.75 15.10
N ALA A 94 -17.28 -6.05 15.21
CA ALA A 94 -15.95 -6.53 15.59
C ALA A 94 -14.90 -6.23 14.52
N GLU A 95 -15.21 -6.47 13.25
CA GLU A 95 -14.30 -6.13 12.13
C GLU A 95 -14.09 -4.63 11.99
N ALA A 96 -15.14 -3.84 12.13
CA ALA A 96 -15.05 -2.39 12.13
C ALA A 96 -14.19 -1.87 13.30
N ALA A 97 -14.28 -2.48 14.48
CA ALA A 97 -13.43 -2.16 15.63
C ALA A 97 -11.97 -2.57 15.37
N GLN A 98 -11.73 -3.73 14.76
CA GLN A 98 -10.40 -4.19 14.38
C GLN A 98 -9.72 -3.25 13.37
N LEU A 99 -10.45 -2.83 12.33
CA LEU A 99 -9.93 -1.87 11.36
C LEU A 99 -9.59 -0.52 12.01
N ARG A 100 -10.42 -0.04 12.92
CA ARG A 100 -10.11 1.17 13.70
C ARG A 100 -8.84 0.99 14.54
N ALA A 101 -8.70 -0.14 15.23
CA ALA A 101 -7.51 -0.44 16.04
C ALA A 101 -6.23 -0.52 15.19
N TRP A 102 -6.30 -1.08 13.97
CA TRP A 102 -5.15 -1.10 13.06
C TRP A 102 -4.77 0.29 12.54
N ASN A 103 -5.73 1.20 12.43
CA ASN A 103 -5.52 2.57 12.00
C ASN A 103 -5.26 3.55 13.16
N ASP A 104 -5.29 3.08 14.39
CA ASP A 104 -4.93 3.88 15.57
C ASP A 104 -3.41 3.95 15.72
N THR A 105 -2.79 4.62 14.74
CA THR A 105 -1.34 4.77 14.61
C THR A 105 -0.86 6.15 15.03
N GLN A 106 -1.74 6.96 15.62
CA GLN A 106 -1.39 8.30 16.06
C GLN A 106 -0.35 8.26 17.16
N THR A 107 0.77 8.93 16.92
CA THR A 107 1.86 9.09 17.89
C THR A 107 2.25 10.56 17.96
N ASP A 108 2.73 10.99 19.11
CA ASP A 108 3.27 12.34 19.25
C ASP A 108 4.61 12.43 18.53
N TYR A 109 4.72 13.33 17.58
CA TYR A 109 5.97 13.68 16.90
C TYR A 109 6.08 15.21 16.72
N PRO A 110 7.27 15.75 16.49
CA PRO A 110 7.46 17.19 16.30
C PRO A 110 6.83 17.70 15.00
N HIS A 111 5.58 18.14 15.03
CA HIS A 111 4.83 18.61 13.85
C HIS A 111 5.39 19.87 13.20
N ASN A 112 6.23 20.63 13.92
CA ASN A 112 6.81 21.90 13.51
C ASN A 112 8.26 21.78 12.99
N ARG A 113 8.73 20.54 12.75
CA ARG A 113 10.08 20.27 12.24
C ARG A 113 10.03 19.46 10.97
N THR A 114 10.90 19.79 10.03
CA THR A 114 11.12 19.01 8.82
C THR A 114 12.07 17.84 9.09
N ILE A 115 12.07 16.84 8.19
CA ILE A 115 12.94 15.66 8.30
C ILE A 115 14.42 16.06 8.40
N HIS A 116 14.88 17.00 7.56
CA HIS A 116 16.28 17.46 7.60
C HIS A 116 16.61 18.22 8.89
N GLN A 117 15.67 18.97 9.49
CA GLN A 117 15.89 19.60 10.79
C GLN A 117 15.99 18.57 11.93
N LEU A 118 15.25 17.48 11.89
CA LEU A 118 15.39 16.37 12.85
C LEU A 118 16.74 15.68 12.69
N PHE A 119 17.19 15.46 11.45
CA PHE A 119 18.52 14.95 11.16
C PHE A 119 19.62 15.88 11.70
N GLU A 120 19.52 17.18 11.47
CA GLU A 120 20.47 18.19 11.97
C GLU A 120 20.54 18.21 13.49
N ALA A 121 19.41 18.09 14.17
CA ALA A 121 19.38 17.96 15.62
C ALA A 121 20.12 16.69 16.10
N GLN A 122 20.02 15.59 15.37
CA GLN A 122 20.77 14.38 15.66
C GLN A 122 22.27 14.55 15.41
N VAL A 123 22.66 15.27 14.35
CA VAL A 123 24.07 15.61 14.08
C VAL A 123 24.71 16.35 15.25
N VAL A 124 23.98 17.33 15.83
CA VAL A 124 24.47 18.08 16.99
C VAL A 124 24.68 17.19 18.21
N GLN A 125 23.78 16.21 18.43
CA GLN A 125 23.85 15.33 19.58
C GLN A 125 24.95 14.26 19.46
N THR A 126 25.15 13.69 18.27
CA THR A 126 26.05 12.55 18.07
C THR A 126 26.84 12.65 16.76
N PRO A 127 27.68 13.69 16.57
CA PRO A 127 28.35 13.98 15.29
C PRO A 127 29.26 12.83 14.83
N GLU A 128 29.97 12.18 15.74
CA GLU A 128 30.97 11.14 15.45
C GLU A 128 30.36 9.73 15.32
N LYS A 129 29.06 9.54 15.68
CA LYS A 129 28.43 8.25 15.48
C LYS A 129 28.23 7.97 14.00
N THR A 130 28.30 6.69 13.63
CA THR A 130 27.99 6.23 12.27
C THR A 130 26.51 6.49 11.97
N ALA A 131 26.25 7.24 10.91
CA ALA A 131 24.91 7.53 10.42
C ALA A 131 24.46 6.53 9.35
N VAL A 132 25.37 6.09 8.49
CA VAL A 132 25.10 5.15 7.40
C VAL A 132 26.28 4.22 7.18
N THR A 133 25.97 2.96 6.87
CA THR A 133 26.94 1.94 6.44
C THR A 133 26.38 1.26 5.18
N PHE A 134 27.23 1.14 4.16
CA PHE A 134 26.92 0.41 2.94
C PHE A 134 28.19 -0.30 2.45
N ALA A 135 28.15 -1.62 2.39
CA ALA A 135 29.31 -2.47 2.17
C ALA A 135 30.43 -2.14 3.17
N ASP A 136 31.60 -1.77 2.69
CA ASP A 136 32.80 -1.38 3.45
C ASP A 136 32.92 0.13 3.71
N LYS A 137 31.95 0.92 3.22
CA LYS A 137 31.91 2.37 3.41
C LYS A 137 30.98 2.74 4.56
N SER A 138 31.40 3.70 5.39
CA SER A 138 30.57 4.30 6.43
C SER A 138 30.79 5.81 6.50
N LEU A 139 29.73 6.54 6.85
CA LEU A 139 29.79 7.97 7.13
C LEU A 139 29.25 8.24 8.53
N THR A 140 29.92 9.15 9.25
CA THR A 140 29.39 9.69 10.50
C THR A 140 28.25 10.68 10.22
N TYR A 141 27.47 11.02 11.25
CA TYR A 141 26.46 12.09 11.13
C TYR A 141 27.07 13.41 10.68
N ALA A 142 28.24 13.78 11.21
CA ALA A 142 28.94 15.00 10.80
C ALA A 142 29.35 14.97 9.32
N GLN A 143 29.94 13.86 8.85
CA GLN A 143 30.35 13.71 7.45
C GLN A 143 29.18 13.73 6.48
N LEU A 144 28.11 13.00 6.78
CA LEU A 144 26.91 12.99 5.96
C LEU A 144 26.29 14.40 5.89
N ASN A 145 26.21 15.08 7.02
CA ASN A 145 25.68 16.45 7.09
C ASN A 145 26.52 17.45 6.30
N GLN A 146 27.85 17.36 6.39
CA GLN A 146 28.76 18.23 5.64
C GLN A 146 28.55 18.08 4.13
N ARG A 147 28.54 16.86 3.62
CA ARG A 147 28.31 16.56 2.20
C ARG A 147 26.92 17.01 1.73
N ALA A 148 25.88 16.76 2.53
CA ALA A 148 24.52 17.20 2.23
C ALA A 148 24.41 18.74 2.20
N ASN A 149 25.12 19.46 3.09
CA ASN A 149 25.16 20.92 3.08
C ASN A 149 25.85 21.46 1.84
N GLN A 150 26.97 20.84 1.40
CA GLN A 150 27.66 21.23 0.17
C GLN A 150 26.75 21.15 -1.04
N LEU A 151 26.06 20.01 -1.18
CA LEU A 151 25.07 19.82 -2.25
C LEU A 151 23.92 20.83 -2.13
N ALA A 152 23.38 21.04 -0.93
CA ALA A 152 22.28 21.98 -0.71
C ALA A 152 22.63 23.39 -1.14
N HIS A 153 23.81 23.89 -0.74
CA HIS A 153 24.28 25.22 -1.15
C HIS A 153 24.47 25.33 -2.67
N HIS A 154 24.99 24.28 -3.31
CA HIS A 154 25.12 24.25 -4.76
C HIS A 154 23.78 24.31 -5.46
N LEU A 155 22.83 23.52 -5.00
CA LEU A 155 21.44 23.52 -5.52
C LEU A 155 20.75 24.88 -5.33
N GLN A 156 20.95 25.52 -4.17
CA GLN A 156 20.41 26.87 -3.91
C GLN A 156 20.99 27.91 -4.84
N GLN A 157 22.32 27.85 -5.13
CA GLN A 157 22.97 28.74 -6.10
C GLN A 157 22.41 28.57 -7.52
N LEU A 158 21.91 27.36 -7.85
CA LEU A 158 21.23 27.07 -9.11
C LEU A 158 19.74 27.49 -9.13
N GLY A 159 19.21 27.97 -8.02
CA GLY A 159 17.83 28.43 -7.91
C GLY A 159 16.85 27.39 -7.37
N VAL A 160 17.32 26.25 -6.82
CA VAL A 160 16.46 25.29 -6.16
C VAL A 160 15.93 25.87 -4.85
N GLY A 161 14.62 25.80 -4.64
CA GLY A 161 13.92 26.29 -3.46
C GLY A 161 12.57 25.61 -3.29
N PRO A 162 11.65 26.20 -2.49
CA PRO A 162 10.31 25.64 -2.28
C PRO A 162 9.60 25.32 -3.59
N GLU A 163 8.88 24.22 -3.63
CA GLU A 163 8.14 23.69 -4.80
C GLU A 163 9.01 23.30 -6.01
N THR A 164 10.35 23.39 -5.90
CA THR A 164 11.24 22.95 -6.97
C THR A 164 11.44 21.43 -6.91
N LEU A 165 11.03 20.72 -7.97
CA LEU A 165 11.30 19.29 -8.11
C LEU A 165 12.73 19.08 -8.62
N VAL A 166 13.46 18.19 -7.95
CA VAL A 166 14.82 17.76 -8.33
C VAL A 166 14.82 16.24 -8.47
N GLY A 167 15.17 15.74 -9.65
CA GLY A 167 15.32 14.31 -9.85
C GLY A 167 16.49 13.76 -9.03
N LEU A 168 16.33 12.56 -8.48
CA LEU A 168 17.35 11.83 -7.75
C LEU A 168 17.51 10.45 -8.36
N CYS A 169 18.55 10.27 -9.18
CA CYS A 169 18.85 9.02 -9.86
C CYS A 169 20.23 8.53 -9.48
N LEU A 170 20.30 7.67 -8.49
CA LEU A 170 21.52 7.13 -7.90
C LEU A 170 21.35 5.64 -7.63
N GLU A 171 22.44 4.91 -7.73
CA GLU A 171 22.49 3.56 -7.16
C GLU A 171 22.40 3.60 -5.63
N ARG A 172 22.04 2.48 -5.02
CA ARG A 172 22.01 2.36 -3.56
C ARG A 172 23.42 2.54 -3.00
N SER A 173 23.63 3.64 -2.29
CA SER A 173 24.93 4.03 -1.75
C SER A 173 24.75 5.12 -0.68
N PRO A 174 25.80 5.51 0.08
CA PRO A 174 25.76 6.67 0.95
C PRO A 174 25.45 7.98 0.20
N GLU A 175 25.83 8.07 -1.05
CA GLU A 175 25.57 9.20 -1.95
C GLU A 175 24.09 9.46 -2.16
N MET A 176 23.26 8.39 -2.18
CA MET A 176 21.79 8.52 -2.24
C MET A 176 21.25 9.33 -1.05
N LEU A 177 21.76 9.09 0.16
CA LEU A 177 21.35 9.86 1.34
C LEU A 177 21.88 11.30 1.31
N VAL A 178 23.07 11.52 0.78
CA VAL A 178 23.61 12.87 0.52
C VAL A 178 22.69 13.62 -0.43
N GLY A 179 22.31 12.99 -1.54
CA GLY A 179 21.37 13.56 -2.53
C GLY A 179 20.03 13.92 -1.91
N LEU A 180 19.41 12.98 -1.22
CA LEU A 180 18.12 13.15 -0.57
C LEU A 180 18.15 14.32 0.44
N LEU A 181 19.09 14.28 1.38
CA LEU A 181 19.23 15.33 2.40
C LEU A 181 19.62 16.67 1.78
N GLY A 182 20.49 16.68 0.78
CA GLY A 182 20.92 17.90 0.08
C GLY A 182 19.75 18.61 -0.59
N ILE A 183 18.89 17.88 -1.30
CA ILE A 183 17.70 18.43 -1.94
C ILE A 183 16.72 19.01 -0.89
N LEU A 184 16.45 18.25 0.17
CA LEU A 184 15.55 18.73 1.24
C LEU A 184 16.12 19.96 1.97
N LYS A 185 17.43 20.02 2.20
CA LYS A 185 18.10 21.18 2.80
C LYS A 185 18.15 22.39 1.86
N ALA A 186 18.16 22.17 0.56
CA ALA A 186 18.02 23.24 -0.42
C ALA A 186 16.62 23.87 -0.43
N GLY A 187 15.64 23.20 0.18
CA GLY A 187 14.23 23.58 0.18
C GLY A 187 13.41 22.93 -0.94
N GLY A 188 14.04 22.12 -1.80
CA GLY A 188 13.39 21.40 -2.90
C GLY A 188 12.69 20.13 -2.45
N ALA A 189 11.95 19.53 -3.39
CA ALA A 189 11.37 18.20 -3.27
C ALA A 189 12.07 17.24 -4.24
N TYR A 190 12.37 16.01 -3.80
CA TYR A 190 13.03 15.05 -4.67
C TYR A 190 12.02 14.13 -5.39
N LEU A 191 12.31 13.83 -6.67
CA LEU A 191 11.65 12.79 -7.43
C LEU A 191 12.60 11.60 -7.57
N PRO A 192 12.33 10.45 -6.93
CA PRO A 192 13.19 9.28 -7.04
C PRO A 192 13.04 8.65 -8.42
N LEU A 193 14.19 8.42 -9.09
CA LEU A 193 14.29 7.76 -10.38
C LEU A 193 15.20 6.53 -10.21
N ASP A 194 14.63 5.33 -10.33
CA ASP A 194 15.40 4.10 -10.22
C ASP A 194 16.17 3.85 -11.54
N PRO A 195 17.52 3.83 -11.53
CA PRO A 195 18.31 3.60 -12.74
C PRO A 195 18.04 2.26 -13.43
N ALA A 196 17.41 1.30 -12.73
CA ALA A 196 16.99 0.03 -13.32
C ALA A 196 15.72 0.13 -14.16
N PHE A 197 15.02 1.26 -14.18
CA PHE A 197 13.84 1.44 -15.02
C PHE A 197 14.24 1.58 -16.49
N PRO A 198 13.37 1.13 -17.43
CA PRO A 198 13.58 1.35 -18.85
C PRO A 198 13.78 2.84 -19.18
N PRO A 199 14.68 3.18 -20.11
CA PRO A 199 14.97 4.57 -20.50
C PRO A 199 13.72 5.38 -20.88
N ASP A 200 12.78 4.79 -21.61
CA ASP A 200 11.53 5.45 -22.00
C ASP A 200 10.67 5.85 -20.80
N ARG A 201 10.68 5.03 -19.74
CA ARG A 201 9.97 5.33 -18.51
C ARG A 201 10.63 6.48 -17.75
N LEU A 202 11.95 6.49 -17.67
CA LEU A 202 12.71 7.56 -17.02
C LEU A 202 12.53 8.88 -17.79
N ALA A 203 12.59 8.84 -19.12
CA ALA A 203 12.33 10.00 -19.98
C ALA A 203 10.93 10.58 -19.72
N TYR A 204 9.91 9.73 -19.70
CA TYR A 204 8.54 10.13 -19.40
C TYR A 204 8.43 10.79 -18.01
N MET A 205 9.04 10.20 -16.96
CA MET A 205 8.99 10.76 -15.60
C MET A 205 9.66 12.13 -15.51
N VAL A 206 10.76 12.33 -16.21
CA VAL A 206 11.49 13.62 -16.26
C VAL A 206 10.67 14.68 -17.00
N GLU A 207 10.05 14.32 -18.12
CA GLU A 207 9.23 15.21 -18.92
C GLU A 207 7.93 15.59 -18.21
N ASP A 208 7.21 14.61 -17.68
CA ASP A 208 5.94 14.80 -16.96
C ASP A 208 6.13 15.69 -15.71
N ALA A 209 7.21 15.47 -14.96
CA ALA A 209 7.57 16.28 -13.80
C ALA A 209 8.24 17.61 -14.16
N GLN A 210 8.53 17.88 -15.44
CA GLN A 210 9.22 19.08 -15.94
C GLN A 210 10.51 19.37 -15.16
N LEU A 211 11.34 18.33 -14.94
CA LEU A 211 12.56 18.46 -14.13
C LEU A 211 13.57 19.39 -14.76
N ALA A 212 13.94 20.44 -14.02
CA ALA A 212 15.03 21.34 -14.37
C ALA A 212 16.41 20.87 -13.86
N PHE A 213 16.41 20.03 -12.83
CA PHE A 213 17.61 19.54 -12.14
C PHE A 213 17.52 18.05 -11.87
N LEU A 214 18.66 17.37 -12.02
CA LEU A 214 18.77 15.93 -11.76
C LEU A 214 20.11 15.62 -11.10
N VAL A 215 20.04 15.11 -9.87
CA VAL A 215 21.22 14.67 -9.10
C VAL A 215 21.49 13.20 -9.43
N THR A 216 22.74 12.90 -9.77
CA THR A 216 23.19 11.60 -10.25
C THR A 216 24.63 11.27 -9.88
N GLN A 217 25.20 10.23 -10.49
CA GLN A 217 26.59 9.80 -10.39
C GLN A 217 27.18 9.57 -11.79
N ASP A 218 28.51 9.75 -11.94
CA ASP A 218 29.21 9.69 -13.23
C ASP A 218 29.06 8.34 -13.94
N SER A 219 29.01 7.24 -13.16
CA SER A 219 28.83 5.89 -13.72
C SER A 219 27.51 5.70 -14.46
N LEU A 220 26.51 6.51 -14.19
CA LEU A 220 25.20 6.46 -14.85
C LEU A 220 25.12 7.41 -16.07
N LEU A 221 26.05 8.34 -16.24
CA LEU A 221 25.95 9.36 -17.29
C LEU A 221 26.11 8.81 -18.73
N ALA A 222 26.74 7.65 -18.90
CA ALA A 222 27.01 7.09 -20.24
C ALA A 222 25.72 6.73 -21.01
N ASP A 223 24.61 6.43 -20.33
CA ASP A 223 23.37 5.93 -20.93
C ASP A 223 22.24 6.99 -20.97
N TRP A 224 22.56 8.29 -20.82
CA TRP A 224 21.58 9.34 -20.50
C TRP A 224 21.03 10.12 -21.69
N GLN A 225 20.91 9.48 -22.85
CA GLN A 225 20.29 10.09 -24.05
C GLN A 225 18.79 10.42 -23.84
N TRP A 226 18.20 9.91 -22.77
CA TRP A 226 16.79 10.11 -22.43
C TRP A 226 16.50 11.37 -21.59
N VAL A 227 17.53 12.06 -21.10
CA VAL A 227 17.36 13.31 -20.34
C VAL A 227 17.20 14.49 -21.28
N SER A 228 16.21 15.34 -21.05
CA SER A 228 16.03 16.58 -21.79
C SER A 228 17.28 17.47 -21.71
N PRO A 229 17.71 18.07 -22.80
CA PRO A 229 18.83 19.03 -22.81
C PRO A 229 18.64 20.23 -21.88
N THR A 230 17.42 20.52 -21.48
CA THR A 230 17.07 21.60 -20.55
C THR A 230 17.23 21.18 -19.08
N CYS A 231 17.32 19.88 -18.78
CA CYS A 231 17.54 19.37 -17.43
C CYS A 231 19.03 19.38 -17.11
N ARG A 232 19.41 20.14 -16.08
CA ARG A 232 20.80 20.24 -15.63
C ARG A 232 21.17 19.04 -14.76
N LEU A 233 22.22 18.33 -15.19
CA LEU A 233 22.76 17.18 -14.47
C LEU A 233 23.78 17.64 -13.42
N ILE A 234 23.71 17.03 -12.23
CA ILE A 234 24.59 17.32 -11.09
C ILE A 234 25.13 15.99 -10.61
N SER A 235 26.41 15.73 -10.88
CA SER A 235 27.07 14.51 -10.41
C SER A 235 27.64 14.69 -9.00
N LEU A 236 27.42 13.65 -8.14
CA LEU A 236 27.91 13.65 -6.76
C LEU A 236 29.36 13.12 -6.62
N ASP A 237 29.81 12.37 -7.59
CA ASP A 237 31.14 11.73 -7.63
C ASP A 237 32.08 12.28 -8.73
N GLY A 238 31.58 13.21 -9.55
CA GLY A 238 32.39 13.91 -10.53
C GLY A 238 33.39 14.84 -9.87
N ASP A 239 34.52 15.05 -10.54
CA ASP A 239 35.49 16.06 -10.12
C ASP A 239 34.80 17.44 -10.09
N GLN A 240 34.66 18.02 -8.89
CA GLN A 240 34.19 19.39 -8.73
C GLN A 240 35.27 20.31 -9.24
N THR A 241 35.28 20.60 -10.54
CA THR A 241 36.00 21.73 -11.12
C THR A 241 35.13 22.96 -11.19
#